data_33b93232cf61cdfb2ddc3b63a3b4ea71
#
_entry.id   33b93232cf61cdfb2ddc3b63a3b4ea71
#
_cell.length_a   1.000
_cell.length_b   1.000
_cell.length_c   1.000
_cell.angle_alpha   90.00
_cell.angle_beta   90.00
_cell.angle_gamma   90.00
#
_symmetry.space_group_name_H-M   'P 1'
#
loop_
_entity.id
_entity.type
_entity.pdbx_description
1 polymer ?
#
loop_
_entity_poly.entity_id
_entity_poly.type
_entity_poly.pdbx_seq_one_letter_code
_entity_poly.pdbx_strand_id
1 'polypeptide(L)'
;MPSDAESPGRPPTIPIEELRRTFSKEAVDHISNPRNMGGFRSPDGLGRASIACGDSMQIGLRVGNERIIEARFMTDGCGPVIACGSMATELVKGRTISEAMALSEDDIMTGLDSLPDSETHCATLTVNALKQALTDYLALRREPWKKTYRQVAPFTPGK
;
A
#
# COMPACT_ATOMS: atom_id res chain seq x y z
N MET A 1 9.50 32.77 -1.62
CA MET A 1 9.00 32.10 -1.65
C MET A 1 9.33 30.98 -1.52
N PRO A 2 9.03 30.53 -0.74
CA PRO A 2 9.50 29.25 -0.59
C PRO A 2 8.98 28.47 -1.65
N SER A 3 9.80 28.10 -2.37
CA SER A 3 9.51 27.07 -3.16
C SER A 3 9.24 25.92 -2.32
N ASP A 4 8.06 25.70 -2.12
CA ASP A 4 7.64 24.41 -1.72
C ASP A 4 8.02 23.51 -2.84
N ALA A 5 9.25 23.13 -2.84
CA ALA A 5 9.68 22.10 -3.74
C ALA A 5 8.83 20.88 -3.46
N GLU A 6 7.85 20.67 -4.28
CA GLU A 6 7.03 19.48 -4.18
C GLU A 6 7.93 18.30 -4.40
N SER A 7 8.17 17.58 -3.33
CA SER A 7 8.89 16.33 -3.43
C SER A 7 8.08 15.40 -4.30
N PRO A 8 8.69 14.71 -5.27
CA PRO A 8 7.98 13.72 -6.05
C PRO A 8 7.31 12.70 -5.12
N GLY A 9 6.02 12.49 -5.29
CA GLY A 9 5.26 11.57 -4.47
C GLY A 9 4.50 12.17 -3.30
N ARG A 10 4.59 13.48 -3.12
CA ARG A 10 3.76 14.12 -2.11
C ARG A 10 2.32 14.18 -2.61
N PRO A 11 1.35 13.69 -1.83
CA PRO A 11 -0.04 13.79 -2.23
C PRO A 11 -0.45 15.26 -2.37
N PRO A 12 -1.39 15.56 -3.25
CA PRO A 12 -1.89 16.92 -3.38
C PRO A 12 -2.39 17.40 -2.02
N THR A 13 -2.04 18.63 -1.70
CA THR A 13 -2.39 19.20 -0.41
C THR A 13 -3.86 19.61 -0.43
N ILE A 14 -4.71 18.67 -0.07
CA ILE A 14 -6.13 18.98 0.12
C ILE A 14 -6.27 19.52 1.54
N PRO A 15 -6.97 20.62 1.76
CA PRO A 15 -7.17 21.15 3.10
C PRO A 15 -7.81 20.10 4.01
N ILE A 16 -7.30 19.97 5.22
CA ILE A 16 -7.80 18.98 6.19
C ILE A 16 -9.30 19.16 6.43
N GLU A 17 -9.78 20.39 6.42
CA GLU A 17 -11.19 20.67 6.63
C GLU A 17 -12.07 20.03 5.54
N GLU A 18 -11.57 20.03 4.31
CA GLU A 18 -12.29 19.41 3.20
C GLU A 18 -12.27 17.89 3.33
N LEU A 19 -11.15 17.32 3.73
CA LEU A 19 -11.05 15.87 3.96
C LEU A 19 -12.00 15.41 5.06
N ARG A 20 -12.13 16.19 6.12
CA ARG A 20 -13.01 15.87 7.25
C ARG A 20 -14.48 15.85 6.90
N ARG A 21 -14.87 16.51 5.83
CA ARG A 21 -16.26 16.51 5.36
C ARG A 21 -16.62 15.22 4.65
N THR A 22 -15.65 14.59 4.03
CA THR A 22 -15.87 13.44 3.15
C THR A 22 -15.45 12.13 3.80
N PHE A 23 -14.40 12.16 4.61
CA PHE A 23 -13.76 10.96 5.14
C PHE A 23 -13.83 10.89 6.67
N SER A 24 -13.76 9.67 7.19
CA SER A 24 -13.70 9.43 8.63
C SER A 24 -12.42 10.05 9.21
N LYS A 25 -12.43 10.22 10.53
CA LYS A 25 -11.25 10.71 11.26
C LYS A 25 -10.05 9.79 11.03
N GLU A 26 -10.27 8.46 11.02
CA GLU A 26 -9.22 7.48 10.80
C GLU A 26 -8.64 7.61 9.39
N ALA A 27 -9.50 7.73 8.39
CA ALA A 27 -9.06 7.91 7.02
C ALA A 27 -8.26 9.20 6.85
N VAL A 28 -8.73 10.30 7.43
CA VAL A 28 -8.02 11.58 7.37
C VAL A 28 -6.63 11.47 8.00
N ASP A 29 -6.54 10.76 9.14
CA ASP A 29 -5.25 10.56 9.80
C ASP A 29 -4.27 9.81 8.89
N HIS A 30 -4.73 8.73 8.27
CA HIS A 30 -3.87 7.96 7.36
C HIS A 30 -3.51 8.72 6.08
N ILE A 31 -4.39 9.58 5.59
CA ILE A 31 -4.09 10.44 4.44
C ILE A 31 -3.04 11.48 4.80
N SER A 32 -3.18 12.09 5.97
CA SER A 32 -2.30 13.19 6.41
C SER A 32 -0.95 12.69 6.90
N ASN A 33 -0.94 11.51 7.52
CA ASN A 33 0.27 10.91 8.09
C ASN A 33 0.35 9.44 7.68
N PRO A 34 0.60 9.16 6.39
CA PRO A 34 0.64 7.77 5.92
C PRO A 34 1.77 6.99 6.59
N ARG A 35 1.43 5.80 7.07
CA ARG A 35 2.39 4.88 7.68
C ARG A 35 2.97 4.00 6.59
N ASN A 36 4.26 3.68 6.73
CA ASN A 36 4.92 2.70 5.86
C ASN A 36 4.99 3.08 4.38
N MET A 37 4.86 4.37 4.07
CA MET A 37 5.01 4.82 2.69
C MET A 37 6.49 4.86 2.32
N GLY A 38 6.85 4.21 1.21
CA GLY A 38 8.23 4.15 0.74
C GLY A 38 8.54 2.83 0.06
N GLY A 39 9.74 2.74 -0.50
CA GLY A 39 10.18 1.53 -1.18
C GLY A 39 11.11 0.68 -0.34
N PHE A 40 11.39 -0.51 -0.85
CA PHE A 40 12.39 -1.42 -0.31
C PHE A 40 13.54 -1.58 -1.29
N ARG A 41 14.74 -1.76 -0.75
CA ARG A 41 15.90 -2.11 -1.60
C ARG A 41 15.84 -3.56 -2.06
N SER A 42 15.50 -4.45 -1.16
CA SER A 42 15.52 -5.89 -1.43
C SER A 42 14.38 -6.54 -0.66
N PRO A 43 13.14 -6.36 -1.12
CA PRO A 43 12.01 -6.97 -0.42
C PRO A 43 12.01 -8.47 -0.59
N ASP A 44 11.45 -9.17 0.38
CA ASP A 44 11.25 -10.62 0.29
C ASP A 44 10.06 -10.96 -0.58
N GLY A 45 9.11 -10.04 -0.72
CA GLY A 45 8.02 -10.13 -1.67
C GLY A 45 7.68 -8.74 -2.19
N LEU A 46 7.35 -8.66 -3.47
CA LEU A 46 7.02 -7.40 -4.13
C LEU A 46 5.81 -7.63 -5.03
N GLY A 47 4.79 -6.82 -4.85
CA GLY A 47 3.59 -6.89 -5.66
C GLY A 47 3.20 -5.54 -6.20
N ARG A 48 2.58 -5.53 -7.35
CA ARG A 48 2.09 -4.32 -7.99
C ARG A 48 0.73 -4.58 -8.60
N ALA A 49 -0.16 -3.64 -8.45
CA ALA A 49 -1.48 -3.69 -9.06
C ALA A 49 -1.85 -2.32 -9.61
N SER A 50 -2.72 -2.30 -10.57
CA SER A 50 -3.27 -1.06 -11.13
C SER A 50 -4.73 -1.26 -11.46
N ILE A 51 -5.46 -0.17 -11.54
CA ILE A 51 -6.88 -0.17 -11.89
C ILE A 51 -7.11 0.65 -13.16
N ALA A 52 -8.28 0.46 -13.76
CA ALA A 52 -8.61 1.03 -15.05
C ALA A 52 -8.52 2.56 -15.09
N CYS A 53 -8.73 3.24 -13.96
CA CYS A 53 -8.63 4.70 -13.90
C CYS A 53 -7.20 5.22 -13.86
N GLY A 54 -6.20 4.33 -13.85
CA GLY A 54 -4.80 4.70 -13.92
C GLY A 54 -4.03 4.64 -12.62
N ASP A 55 -4.71 4.56 -11.48
CA ASP A 55 -4.02 4.45 -10.19
C ASP A 55 -3.30 3.12 -10.08
N SER A 56 -2.10 3.16 -9.51
CA SER A 56 -1.32 1.95 -9.26
C SER A 56 -0.75 1.96 -7.85
N MET A 57 -0.44 0.77 -7.35
CA MET A 57 0.14 0.61 -6.03
C MET A 57 1.16 -0.52 -6.06
N GLN A 58 2.27 -0.31 -5.38
CA GLN A 58 3.30 -1.32 -5.17
C GLN A 58 3.42 -1.57 -3.67
N ILE A 59 3.44 -2.84 -3.28
CA ILE A 59 3.65 -3.22 -1.88
C ILE A 59 4.87 -4.13 -1.81
N GLY A 60 5.77 -3.81 -0.89
CA GLY A 60 6.94 -4.63 -0.59
C GLY A 60 6.84 -5.19 0.82
N LEU A 61 7.31 -6.42 1.00
CA LEU A 61 7.24 -7.13 2.28
C LEU A 61 8.61 -7.64 2.69
N ARG A 62 8.87 -7.60 3.98
CA ARG A 62 9.99 -8.33 4.61
C ARG A 62 9.41 -9.34 5.57
N VAL A 63 9.89 -10.58 5.47
CA VAL A 63 9.35 -11.70 6.23
C VAL A 63 10.45 -12.32 7.09
N GLY A 64 10.11 -12.62 8.33
CA GLY A 64 10.99 -13.33 9.25
C GLY A 64 10.17 -14.25 10.15
N ASN A 65 10.62 -15.48 10.35
CA ASN A 65 9.93 -16.47 11.16
C ASN A 65 8.47 -16.66 10.76
N GLU A 66 8.21 -16.75 9.45
CA GLU A 66 6.88 -16.97 8.88
C GLU A 66 5.92 -15.82 9.14
N ARG A 67 6.41 -14.66 9.59
CA ARG A 67 5.58 -13.48 9.84
C ARG A 67 6.11 -12.29 9.09
N ILE A 68 5.20 -11.39 8.73
CA ILE A 68 5.56 -10.14 8.07
C ILE A 68 6.12 -9.19 9.13
N ILE A 69 7.41 -8.89 9.02
CA ILE A 69 8.07 -7.99 9.96
C ILE A 69 8.06 -6.54 9.50
N GLU A 70 7.95 -6.33 8.20
CA GLU A 70 7.84 -4.99 7.65
C GLU A 70 7.05 -5.03 6.34
N ALA A 71 6.20 -4.04 6.14
CA ALA A 71 5.46 -3.87 4.90
C ALA A 71 5.50 -2.39 4.53
N ARG A 72 5.73 -2.09 3.26
CA ARG A 72 5.73 -0.72 2.76
C ARG A 72 4.96 -0.63 1.46
N PHE A 73 4.46 0.54 1.16
CA PHE A 73 3.74 0.76 -0.08
C PHE A 73 4.17 2.05 -0.77
N MET A 74 4.00 2.07 -2.08
CA MET A 74 4.13 3.27 -2.90
C MET A 74 2.94 3.33 -3.84
N THR A 75 2.44 4.53 -4.10
CA THR A 75 1.30 4.72 -5.00
C THR A 75 1.36 6.09 -5.64
N ASP A 76 0.76 6.20 -6.82
CA ASP A 76 0.53 7.46 -7.50
C ASP A 76 -0.91 7.93 -7.33
N GLY A 77 -1.70 7.20 -6.54
CA GLY A 77 -3.10 7.51 -6.31
C GLY A 77 -3.33 8.65 -5.34
N CYS A 78 -4.59 9.04 -5.23
CA CYS A 78 -5.00 10.15 -4.37
C CYS A 78 -5.15 9.71 -2.90
N GLY A 79 -5.67 10.62 -2.05
CA GLY A 79 -5.82 10.40 -0.63
C GLY A 79 -6.42 9.06 -0.21
N PRO A 80 -7.58 8.65 -0.75
CA PRO A 80 -8.17 7.36 -0.38
C PRO A 80 -7.27 6.17 -0.66
N VAL A 81 -6.52 6.19 -1.77
CA VAL A 81 -5.57 5.12 -2.09
C VAL A 81 -4.44 5.08 -1.06
N ILE A 82 -3.94 6.25 -0.69
CA ILE A 82 -2.90 6.36 0.34
C ILE A 82 -3.41 5.83 1.67
N ALA A 83 -4.63 6.17 2.05
CA ALA A 83 -5.24 5.68 3.29
C ALA A 83 -5.33 4.15 3.31
N CYS A 84 -5.76 3.56 2.19
CA CYS A 84 -5.86 2.10 2.07
C CYS A 84 -4.49 1.43 2.17
N GLY A 85 -3.48 1.96 1.49
CA GLY A 85 -2.12 1.42 1.58
C GLY A 85 -1.55 1.52 2.98
N SER A 86 -1.74 2.67 3.62
CA SER A 86 -1.31 2.90 5.00
C SER A 86 -1.96 1.90 5.96
N MET A 87 -3.29 1.76 5.87
CA MET A 87 -4.03 0.84 6.75
C MET A 87 -3.63 -0.62 6.49
N ALA A 88 -3.57 -1.04 5.23
CA ALA A 88 -3.24 -2.42 4.89
C ALA A 88 -1.85 -2.82 5.39
N THR A 89 -0.86 -1.96 5.18
CA THR A 89 0.51 -2.23 5.64
C THR A 89 0.61 -2.29 7.15
N GLU A 90 -0.19 -1.50 7.88
CA GLU A 90 -0.26 -1.60 9.34
C GLU A 90 -0.93 -2.89 9.78
N LEU A 91 -2.01 -3.29 9.10
CA LEU A 91 -2.76 -4.49 9.47
C LEU A 91 -1.96 -5.78 9.29
N VAL A 92 -1.09 -5.85 8.27
CA VAL A 92 -0.36 -7.09 8.00
C VAL A 92 0.91 -7.26 8.83
N LYS A 93 1.41 -6.22 9.46
CA LYS A 93 2.60 -6.34 10.31
C LYS A 93 2.34 -7.31 11.45
N GLY A 94 3.26 -8.26 11.64
CA GLY A 94 3.16 -9.27 12.67
C GLY A 94 2.26 -10.44 12.33
N ARG A 95 1.56 -10.40 11.21
CA ARG A 95 0.69 -11.50 10.79
C ARG A 95 1.48 -12.56 10.02
N THR A 96 0.99 -13.78 10.07
CA THR A 96 1.54 -14.85 9.24
C THR A 96 1.16 -14.60 7.78
N ILE A 97 1.86 -15.29 6.87
CA ILE A 97 1.54 -15.18 5.44
C ILE A 97 0.10 -15.59 5.20
N SER A 98 -0.36 -16.66 5.84
CA SER A 98 -1.73 -17.15 5.72
C SER A 98 -2.75 -16.12 6.18
N GLU A 99 -2.50 -15.49 7.31
CA GLU A 99 -3.38 -14.44 7.84
C GLU A 99 -3.42 -13.23 6.91
N ALA A 100 -2.27 -12.85 6.37
CA ALA A 100 -2.20 -11.72 5.44
C ALA A 100 -2.92 -12.01 4.12
N MET A 101 -2.86 -13.26 3.64
CA MET A 101 -3.60 -13.67 2.43
C MET A 101 -5.12 -13.59 2.63
N ALA A 102 -5.57 -13.70 3.87
CA ALA A 102 -6.99 -13.60 4.21
C ALA A 102 -7.49 -12.17 4.36
N LEU A 103 -6.59 -11.18 4.32
CA LEU A 103 -6.99 -9.79 4.43
C LEU A 103 -7.91 -9.39 3.28
N SER A 104 -9.05 -8.81 3.61
CA SER A 104 -10.07 -8.42 2.63
C SER A 104 -10.22 -6.90 2.56
N GLU A 105 -10.95 -6.45 1.56
CA GLU A 105 -11.31 -5.05 1.43
C GLU A 105 -12.07 -4.57 2.68
N ASP A 106 -12.93 -5.43 3.24
CA ASP A 106 -13.69 -5.09 4.45
C ASP A 106 -12.80 -4.82 5.64
N ASP A 107 -11.69 -5.54 5.77
CA ASP A 107 -10.74 -5.30 6.85
C ASP A 107 -10.13 -3.91 6.77
N ILE A 108 -9.79 -3.48 5.56
CA ILE A 108 -9.24 -2.14 5.32
C ILE A 108 -10.31 -1.08 5.60
N MET A 109 -11.52 -1.31 5.07
CA MET A 109 -12.63 -0.38 5.27
C MET A 109 -12.99 -0.22 6.75
N THR A 110 -13.00 -1.32 7.48
CA THR A 110 -13.27 -1.31 8.92
C THR A 110 -12.17 -0.54 9.67
N GLY A 111 -10.92 -0.78 9.32
CA GLY A 111 -9.78 -0.09 9.94
C GLY A 111 -9.81 1.41 9.71
N LEU A 112 -10.30 1.84 8.56
CA LEU A 112 -10.42 3.26 8.21
C LEU A 112 -11.76 3.86 8.67
N ASP A 113 -12.58 3.09 9.41
CA ASP A 113 -13.90 3.50 9.83
C ASP A 113 -14.77 3.90 8.64
N SER A 114 -14.74 3.06 7.63
CA SER A 114 -15.42 3.14 6.34
C SER A 114 -14.89 4.23 5.40
N LEU A 115 -15.10 4.01 4.13
CA LEU A 115 -14.83 4.96 3.06
C LEU A 115 -16.13 5.16 2.27
N PRO A 116 -16.28 6.29 1.55
CA PRO A 116 -17.41 6.44 0.65
C PRO A 116 -17.46 5.31 -0.37
N ASP A 117 -18.66 4.90 -0.77
CA ASP A 117 -18.84 3.81 -1.74
C ASP A 117 -18.09 4.06 -3.05
N SER A 118 -17.96 5.32 -3.45
CA SER A 118 -17.21 5.69 -4.65
C SER A 118 -15.71 5.39 -4.56
N GLU A 119 -15.20 5.12 -3.35
CA GLU A 119 -13.77 4.89 -3.12
C GLU A 119 -13.45 3.42 -2.78
N THR A 120 -14.43 2.52 -2.89
CA THR A 120 -14.22 1.10 -2.59
C THR A 120 -13.14 0.46 -3.46
N HIS A 121 -13.00 0.94 -4.70
CA HIS A 121 -11.98 0.44 -5.61
C HIS A 121 -10.55 0.63 -5.08
N CYS A 122 -10.34 1.61 -4.20
CA CYS A 122 -9.04 1.84 -3.59
C CYS A 122 -8.62 0.69 -2.68
N ALA A 123 -9.58 0.13 -1.94
CA ALA A 123 -9.34 -1.04 -1.10
C ALA A 123 -9.05 -2.27 -1.96
N THR A 124 -9.77 -2.43 -3.07
CA THR A 124 -9.55 -3.53 -4.01
C THR A 124 -8.14 -3.48 -4.61
N LEU A 125 -7.72 -2.30 -5.04
CA LEU A 125 -6.37 -2.07 -5.57
C LEU A 125 -5.32 -2.51 -4.55
N THR A 126 -5.49 -2.09 -3.31
CA THR A 126 -4.56 -2.37 -2.22
C THR A 126 -4.48 -3.86 -1.93
N VAL A 127 -5.63 -4.53 -1.83
CA VAL A 127 -5.68 -5.97 -1.59
C VAL A 127 -5.01 -6.74 -2.73
N ASN A 128 -5.23 -6.33 -3.96
CA ASN A 128 -4.61 -6.98 -5.11
C ASN A 128 -3.08 -6.83 -5.09
N ALA A 129 -2.58 -5.65 -4.77
CA ALA A 129 -1.14 -5.42 -4.66
C ALA A 129 -0.53 -6.27 -3.54
N LEU A 130 -1.21 -6.34 -2.39
CA LEU A 130 -0.77 -7.14 -1.26
C LEU A 130 -0.72 -8.63 -1.61
N LYS A 131 -1.77 -9.16 -2.23
CA LYS A 131 -1.82 -10.57 -2.62
C LYS A 131 -0.73 -10.92 -3.61
N GLN A 132 -0.44 -10.02 -4.55
CA GLN A 132 0.67 -10.22 -5.47
C GLN A 132 2.02 -10.24 -4.75
N ALA A 133 2.20 -9.36 -3.77
CA ALA A 133 3.44 -9.35 -2.97
C ALA A 133 3.61 -10.66 -2.19
N LEU A 134 2.53 -11.17 -1.62
CA LEU A 134 2.55 -12.44 -0.89
C LEU A 134 2.82 -13.62 -1.83
N THR A 135 2.20 -13.62 -3.00
CA THR A 135 2.42 -14.65 -4.02
C THR A 135 3.87 -14.62 -4.50
N ASP A 136 4.43 -13.44 -4.71
CA ASP A 136 5.84 -13.28 -5.10
C ASP A 136 6.77 -13.83 -4.01
N TYR A 137 6.48 -13.54 -2.75
CA TYR A 137 7.23 -14.07 -1.63
C TYR A 137 7.23 -15.61 -1.64
N LEU A 138 6.06 -16.21 -1.81
CA LEU A 138 5.94 -17.67 -1.82
C LEU A 138 6.69 -18.29 -2.99
N ALA A 139 6.66 -17.65 -4.15
CA ALA A 139 7.40 -18.13 -5.32
C ALA A 139 8.92 -18.05 -5.08
N LEU A 140 9.40 -16.95 -4.52
CA LEU A 140 10.82 -16.78 -4.22
C LEU A 140 11.29 -17.70 -3.11
N ARG A 141 10.42 -18.07 -2.20
CA ARG A 141 10.72 -19.02 -1.13
C ARG A 141 11.01 -20.42 -1.70
N ARG A 142 10.29 -20.79 -2.76
CA ARG A 142 10.52 -22.08 -3.45
C ARG A 142 11.81 -22.08 -4.25
N GLU A 143 12.19 -20.93 -4.79
CA GLU A 143 13.36 -20.77 -5.64
C GLU A 143 14.19 -19.57 -5.16
N PRO A 144 14.87 -19.70 -3.99
CA PRO A 144 15.55 -18.56 -3.38
C PRO A 144 16.59 -17.86 -4.24
N TRP A 145 17.22 -18.61 -5.15
CA TRP A 145 18.24 -18.02 -6.03
C TRP A 145 17.66 -16.95 -6.96
N LYS A 146 16.39 -17.01 -7.28
CA LYS A 146 15.75 -16.02 -8.15
C LYS A 146 15.74 -14.62 -7.53
N LYS A 147 15.76 -14.53 -6.20
CA LYS A 147 15.83 -13.24 -5.53
C LYS A 147 17.10 -12.48 -5.89
N THR A 148 18.22 -13.20 -6.03
CA THR A 148 19.52 -12.62 -6.40
C THR A 148 19.50 -12.01 -7.78
N TYR A 149 18.74 -12.60 -8.69
CA TYR A 149 18.67 -12.15 -10.08
C TYR A 149 17.52 -11.18 -10.33
N ARG A 150 16.63 -11.01 -9.38
CA ARG A 150 15.50 -10.11 -9.55
C ARG A 150 15.97 -8.67 -9.50
N GLN A 151 15.67 -7.95 -10.57
CA GLN A 151 15.92 -6.53 -10.60
C GLN A 151 14.66 -5.82 -10.12
N VAL A 152 14.80 -5.10 -9.02
CA VAL A 152 13.68 -4.30 -8.49
C VAL A 152 13.74 -2.95 -9.18
N ALA A 153 12.91 -2.76 -10.18
CA ALA A 153 12.82 -1.49 -10.88
C ALA A 153 12.24 -0.43 -9.94
N PRO A 154 12.64 0.83 -10.07
CA PRO A 154 12.00 1.92 -9.34
C PRO A 154 10.51 1.93 -9.64
N PHE A 155 9.70 2.36 -8.66
CA PHE A 155 8.28 2.48 -8.87
C PHE A 155 8.01 3.49 -9.98
N THR A 156 7.26 3.06 -10.99
CA THR A 156 6.86 3.93 -12.10
C THR A 156 5.36 4.13 -11.98
N PRO A 157 4.88 5.36 -11.88
CA PRO A 157 3.44 5.62 -11.84
C PRO A 157 2.73 5.05 -13.06
N GLY A 158 1.55 4.52 -12.85
CA GLY A 158 0.68 4.08 -13.94
C GLY A 158 0.14 5.27 -14.70
N LYS A 159 -0.21 5.06 -15.96
CA LYS A 159 -0.84 6.11 -16.77
C LYS A 159 -2.30 5.85 -16.94
#